data_e0ce1d34f41788f7a37522101e31413b
#
_entry.id   e0ce1d34f41788f7a37522101e31413b
#
_cell.length_a   1.000
_cell.length_b   1.000
_cell.length_c   1.000
_cell.angle_alpha   90.00
_cell.angle_beta   90.00
_cell.angle_gamma   90.00
#
_symmetry.space_group_name_H-M   'P 1'
#
loop_
_entity.id
_entity.type
_entity.pdbx_description
1 polymer ?
#
loop_
_entity_poly.entity_id
_entity_poly.type
_entity_poly.pdbx_seq_one_letter_code
_entity_poly.pdbx_strand_id
1 'polypeptide(L)'
;LACCLDRDKKGLSIMTNNAYQVIARRWRPKQFSELVGQDHVVQTLGNAINMGRIAHAYLFVGPRGTGKTTSARLFAKSINWEDGPSLEVPEDSDIGNAIMAGRCLDVIEIDGASNNSVDQVRDLRDECQYAPAQCRYKIYVIDEVHMLSQQAFNALLKTLEEPPSHVKFVFATTESHKVLPTIVSRCQR
;
A
#
# COMPACT_ATOMS: atom_id res chain seq x y z
N LEU A 1 49.21 -37.32 31.62
CA LEU A 1 48.95 -37.53 30.20
C LEU A 1 47.48 -37.25 29.95
N ALA A 2 47.13 -35.98 29.81
CA ALA A 2 45.76 -35.50 29.46
C ALA A 2 45.84 -34.83 28.10
N CYS A 3 45.20 -35.43 27.14
CA CYS A 3 45.03 -34.85 25.81
C CYS A 3 43.72 -34.08 25.78
N CYS A 4 43.80 -32.75 25.76
CA CYS A 4 42.67 -31.85 25.52
C CYS A 4 42.26 -31.96 24.06
N LEU A 5 41.06 -32.42 23.81
CA LEU A 5 40.38 -32.30 22.54
C LEU A 5 39.48 -31.09 22.57
N ASP A 6 39.95 -30.03 21.96
CA ASP A 6 39.17 -28.85 21.61
C ASP A 6 38.18 -29.25 20.54
N ARG A 7 36.88 -29.23 20.87
CA ARG A 7 35.78 -29.41 19.89
C ARG A 7 35.32 -28.08 19.42
N ASP A 8 35.73 -27.72 18.24
CA ASP A 8 35.16 -26.62 17.45
C ASP A 8 33.66 -26.73 17.36
N LYS A 9 32.98 -25.84 18.02
CA LYS A 9 31.54 -25.55 17.77
C LYS A 9 31.41 -24.78 16.46
N LYS A 10 31.44 -25.47 15.34
CA LYS A 10 30.96 -24.90 14.07
C LYS A 10 29.45 -24.62 14.19
N GLY A 11 29.16 -23.33 14.21
CA GLY A 11 27.80 -22.82 14.26
C GLY A 11 26.92 -23.43 13.16
N LEU A 12 25.77 -23.89 13.57
CA LEU A 12 24.68 -24.30 12.70
C LEU A 12 24.25 -23.06 11.91
N SER A 13 24.70 -22.97 10.66
CA SER A 13 24.21 -21.99 9.72
C SER A 13 22.72 -22.25 9.55
N ILE A 14 21.89 -21.37 10.10
CA ILE A 14 20.45 -21.36 9.84
C ILE A 14 20.32 -21.10 8.34
N MET A 15 20.01 -22.15 7.59
CA MET A 15 19.57 -22.01 6.20
C MET A 15 18.28 -21.18 6.22
N THR A 16 18.42 -19.90 5.92
CA THR A 16 17.28 -19.04 5.63
C THR A 16 16.56 -19.68 4.45
N ASN A 17 15.34 -20.13 4.68
CA ASN A 17 14.43 -20.64 3.68
C ASN A 17 14.30 -19.56 2.58
N ASN A 18 15.07 -19.72 1.52
CA ASN A 18 14.89 -18.96 0.29
C ASN A 18 13.61 -19.49 -0.38
N ALA A 19 12.45 -19.08 0.18
CA ALA A 19 11.19 -19.34 -0.47
C ALA A 19 11.29 -18.80 -1.89
N TYR A 20 11.06 -19.65 -2.89
CA TYR A 20 11.05 -19.30 -4.31
C TYR A 20 10.11 -18.10 -4.52
N GLN A 21 10.69 -16.92 -4.70
CA GLN A 21 9.94 -15.71 -5.00
C GLN A 21 9.88 -15.55 -6.51
N VAL A 22 8.66 -15.38 -7.03
CA VAL A 22 8.44 -15.05 -8.43
C VAL A 22 9.26 -13.80 -8.79
N ILE A 23 9.97 -13.84 -9.91
CA ILE A 23 10.89 -12.78 -10.38
C ILE A 23 10.24 -11.40 -10.30
N ALA A 24 8.99 -11.26 -10.75
CA ALA A 24 8.23 -10.01 -10.69
C ALA A 24 8.05 -9.43 -9.28
N ARG A 25 8.10 -10.28 -8.25
CA ARG A 25 8.02 -9.84 -6.85
C ARG A 25 9.39 -9.43 -6.31
N ARG A 26 10.45 -10.08 -6.78
CA ARG A 26 11.84 -9.79 -6.39
C ARG A 26 12.32 -8.43 -6.94
N TRP A 27 11.90 -8.06 -8.15
CA TRP A 27 12.27 -6.84 -8.83
C TRP A 27 11.26 -5.70 -8.66
N ARG A 28 10.36 -5.79 -7.66
CA ARG A 28 9.42 -4.73 -7.37
C ARG A 28 10.18 -3.52 -6.82
N PRO A 29 9.99 -2.31 -7.39
CA PRO A 29 10.60 -1.09 -6.90
C PRO A 29 10.34 -0.89 -5.40
N LYS A 30 11.38 -0.48 -4.68
CA LYS A 30 11.34 -0.22 -3.23
C LYS A 30 11.36 1.27 -2.90
N GLN A 31 11.69 2.11 -3.88
CA GLN A 31 11.74 3.57 -3.79
C GLN A 31 11.09 4.20 -5.00
N PHE A 32 10.66 5.45 -4.85
CA PHE A 32 10.06 6.20 -5.96
C PHE A 32 11.07 6.48 -7.09
N SER A 33 12.34 6.64 -6.76
CA SER A 33 13.44 6.83 -7.74
C SER A 33 13.63 5.64 -8.69
N GLU A 34 13.15 4.46 -8.32
CA GLU A 34 13.22 3.25 -9.15
C GLU A 34 12.01 3.10 -10.11
N LEU A 35 11.02 3.99 -10.02
CA LEU A 35 9.85 3.98 -10.90
C LEU A 35 10.21 4.57 -12.26
N VAL A 36 10.31 3.73 -13.29
CA VAL A 36 10.62 4.16 -14.65
C VAL A 36 9.36 4.64 -15.37
N GLY A 37 9.42 5.82 -15.98
CA GLY A 37 8.33 6.37 -16.80
C GLY A 37 7.10 6.85 -16.01
N GLN A 38 7.24 7.06 -14.70
CA GLN A 38 6.17 7.52 -13.79
C GLN A 38 6.50 8.88 -13.15
N ASP A 39 7.33 9.70 -13.79
CA ASP A 39 7.84 10.96 -13.24
C ASP A 39 6.72 11.90 -12.79
N HIS A 40 5.64 11.98 -13.56
CA HIS A 40 4.47 12.80 -13.22
C HIS A 40 3.74 12.33 -11.95
N VAL A 41 3.69 11.01 -11.70
CA VAL A 41 3.10 10.44 -10.47
C VAL A 41 3.99 10.77 -9.29
N VAL A 42 5.30 10.53 -9.42
CA VAL A 42 6.30 10.82 -8.38
C VAL A 42 6.28 12.32 -8.02
N GLN A 43 6.24 13.20 -9.02
CA GLN A 43 6.17 14.64 -8.80
C GLN A 43 4.88 15.06 -8.11
N THR A 44 3.73 14.51 -8.52
CA THR A 44 2.43 14.85 -7.92
C THR A 44 2.36 14.40 -6.46
N LEU A 45 2.76 13.17 -6.17
CA LEU A 45 2.78 12.63 -4.81
C LEU A 45 3.82 13.36 -3.94
N GLY A 46 5.00 13.66 -4.51
CA GLY A 46 6.05 14.40 -3.84
C GLY A 46 5.60 15.79 -3.43
N ASN A 47 4.95 16.51 -4.33
CA ASN A 47 4.39 17.83 -4.02
C ASN A 47 3.35 17.75 -2.91
N ALA A 48 2.46 16.76 -2.93
CA ALA A 48 1.45 16.57 -1.89
C ALA A 48 2.08 16.28 -0.52
N ILE A 49 3.13 15.46 -0.47
CA ILE A 49 3.88 15.13 0.74
C ILE A 49 4.62 16.37 1.26
N ASN A 50 5.40 17.05 0.41
CA ASN A 50 6.21 18.22 0.80
C ASN A 50 5.36 19.41 1.28
N MET A 51 4.15 19.56 0.72
CA MET A 51 3.22 20.61 1.13
C MET A 51 2.37 20.21 2.35
N GLY A 52 2.48 18.98 2.84
CA GLY A 52 1.63 18.45 3.90
C GLY A 52 0.14 18.32 3.51
N ARG A 53 -0.15 18.33 2.20
CA ARG A 53 -1.52 18.29 1.65
C ARG A 53 -1.85 16.91 1.09
N ILE A 54 -1.84 15.91 1.97
CA ILE A 54 -2.16 14.54 1.59
C ILE A 54 -3.67 14.40 1.50
N ALA A 55 -4.19 14.18 0.28
CA ALA A 55 -5.61 13.97 0.06
C ALA A 55 -6.11 12.69 0.78
N HIS A 56 -7.42 12.63 1.02
CA HIS A 56 -8.04 11.46 1.63
C HIS A 56 -8.20 10.28 0.66
N ALA A 57 -8.23 10.54 -0.65
CA ALA A 57 -8.37 9.51 -1.68
C ALA A 57 -7.55 9.82 -2.93
N TYR A 58 -6.92 8.81 -3.49
CA TYR A 58 -6.17 8.85 -4.75
C TYR A 58 -6.73 7.80 -5.71
N LEU A 59 -6.71 8.12 -7.00
CA LEU A 59 -7.11 7.19 -8.07
C LEU A 59 -5.97 7.00 -9.06
N PHE A 60 -5.36 5.82 -9.08
CA PHE A 60 -4.33 5.40 -10.01
C PHE A 60 -4.96 4.71 -11.22
N VAL A 61 -4.78 5.28 -12.38
CA VAL A 61 -5.33 4.78 -13.64
C VAL A 61 -4.19 4.35 -14.57
N GLY A 62 -4.29 3.17 -15.15
CA GLY A 62 -3.31 2.71 -16.13
C GLY A 62 -3.46 1.23 -16.48
N PRO A 63 -2.85 0.76 -17.57
CA PRO A 63 -2.88 -0.65 -17.98
C PRO A 63 -2.36 -1.60 -16.91
N ARG A 64 -2.58 -2.90 -17.09
CA ARG A 64 -1.96 -3.92 -16.22
C ARG A 64 -0.43 -3.85 -16.34
N GLY A 65 0.25 -4.11 -15.23
CA GLY A 65 1.71 -4.16 -15.20
C GLY A 65 2.41 -2.78 -15.10
N THR A 66 1.69 -1.66 -15.11
CA THR A 66 2.27 -0.31 -14.96
C THR A 66 2.70 0.03 -13.53
N GLY A 67 2.57 -0.90 -12.58
CA GLY A 67 3.05 -0.69 -11.21
C GLY A 67 2.08 0.06 -10.29
N LYS A 68 0.78 0.17 -10.62
CA LYS A 68 -0.23 0.87 -9.79
C LYS A 68 -0.21 0.43 -8.32
N THR A 69 -0.30 -0.87 -8.07
CA THR A 69 -0.25 -1.43 -6.71
C THR A 69 1.11 -1.20 -6.04
N THR A 70 2.21 -1.20 -6.82
CA THR A 70 3.54 -0.87 -6.31
C THR A 70 3.63 0.60 -5.92
N SER A 71 3.14 1.52 -6.75
CA SER A 71 3.08 2.95 -6.44
C SER A 71 2.20 3.24 -5.23
N ALA A 72 1.09 2.49 -5.07
CA ALA A 72 0.24 2.56 -3.89
C ALA A 72 1.00 2.18 -2.60
N ARG A 73 1.78 1.10 -2.64
CA ARG A 73 2.62 0.68 -1.49
C ARG A 73 3.75 1.68 -1.21
N LEU A 74 4.41 2.19 -2.24
CA LEU A 74 5.43 3.22 -2.07
C LEU A 74 4.84 4.49 -1.45
N PHE A 75 3.66 4.91 -1.89
CA PHE A 75 2.96 6.03 -1.30
C PHE A 75 2.60 5.75 0.17
N ALA A 76 2.06 4.56 0.47
CA ALA A 76 1.77 4.15 1.83
C ALA A 76 3.01 4.14 2.72
N LYS A 77 4.15 3.63 2.22
CA LYS A 77 5.45 3.68 2.88
C LYS A 77 5.86 5.11 3.19
N SER A 78 5.75 6.01 2.21
CA SER A 78 6.20 7.39 2.32
C SER A 78 5.41 8.21 3.34
N ILE A 79 4.09 8.05 3.40
CA ILE A 79 3.26 8.84 4.35
C ILE A 79 3.24 8.25 5.77
N ASN A 80 3.66 6.99 5.91
CA ASN A 80 3.70 6.27 7.19
C ASN A 80 5.12 6.10 7.76
N TRP A 81 6.12 6.70 7.12
CA TRP A 81 7.48 6.66 7.67
C TRP A 81 7.53 7.30 9.07
N GLU A 82 8.31 6.71 9.96
CA GLU A 82 8.36 7.03 11.39
C GLU A 82 8.74 8.49 11.64
N ASP A 83 9.74 9.00 10.91
CA ASP A 83 10.24 10.37 11.06
C ASP A 83 9.39 11.43 10.33
N GLY A 84 8.34 11.00 9.66
CA GLY A 84 7.39 11.87 8.96
C GLY A 84 7.27 11.57 7.47
N PRO A 85 6.24 12.12 6.81
CA PRO A 85 6.04 11.88 5.39
C PRO A 85 7.25 12.31 4.55
N SER A 86 7.82 11.38 3.76
CA SER A 86 8.95 11.63 2.86
C SER A 86 8.88 10.72 1.64
N LEU A 87 9.38 11.20 0.49
CA LEU A 87 9.60 10.34 -0.69
C LEU A 87 10.82 9.42 -0.52
N GLU A 88 11.81 9.90 0.24
CA GLU A 88 13.05 9.18 0.51
C GLU A 88 12.96 8.49 1.87
N VAL A 89 12.42 7.28 1.86
CA VAL A 89 12.34 6.44 3.06
C VAL A 89 13.52 5.47 3.05
N PRO A 90 14.33 5.44 4.12
CA PRO A 90 15.46 4.52 4.22
C PRO A 90 15.05 3.06 4.04
N GLU A 91 15.98 2.22 3.54
CA GLU A 91 15.72 0.79 3.31
C GLU A 91 15.62 -0.01 4.61
N ASP A 92 16.15 0.50 5.69
CA ASP A 92 16.14 -0.11 7.03
C ASP A 92 14.89 0.23 7.86
N SER A 93 13.95 1.04 7.33
CA SER A 93 12.67 1.29 7.98
C SER A 93 11.86 0.01 8.15
N ASP A 94 11.59 -0.38 9.40
CA ASP A 94 10.83 -1.59 9.74
C ASP A 94 9.40 -1.50 9.23
N ILE A 95 8.73 -0.36 9.43
CA ILE A 95 7.37 -0.10 8.92
C ILE A 95 7.37 -0.11 7.40
N GLY A 96 8.36 0.56 6.77
CA GLY A 96 8.52 0.60 5.32
C GLY A 96 8.66 -0.81 4.72
N ASN A 97 9.49 -1.65 5.34
CA ASN A 97 9.69 -3.03 4.91
C ASN A 97 8.44 -3.90 5.13
N ALA A 98 7.71 -3.71 6.23
CA ALA A 98 6.46 -4.40 6.48
C ALA A 98 5.38 -4.05 5.44
N ILE A 99 5.27 -2.76 5.05
CA ILE A 99 4.34 -2.28 4.02
C ILE A 99 4.70 -2.90 2.65
N MET A 100 5.97 -2.83 2.25
CA MET A 100 6.40 -3.36 0.96
C MET A 100 6.23 -4.88 0.87
N ALA A 101 6.35 -5.58 1.99
CA ALA A 101 6.09 -7.02 2.09
C ALA A 101 4.59 -7.38 2.17
N GLY A 102 3.68 -6.39 2.33
CA GLY A 102 2.24 -6.61 2.50
C GLY A 102 1.89 -7.26 3.85
N ARG A 103 2.65 -6.95 4.91
CA ARG A 103 2.47 -7.49 6.26
C ARG A 103 2.09 -6.44 7.30
N CYS A 104 1.93 -5.18 6.88
CA CYS A 104 1.52 -4.10 7.77
C CYS A 104 0.01 -4.17 8.02
N LEU A 105 -0.41 -4.18 9.28
CA LEU A 105 -1.82 -4.23 9.67
C LEU A 105 -2.60 -2.96 9.31
N ASP A 106 -1.90 -1.83 9.21
CA ASP A 106 -2.52 -0.54 8.90
C ASP A 106 -2.56 -0.25 7.38
N VAL A 107 -2.01 -1.14 6.55
CA VAL A 107 -2.07 -1.04 5.08
C VAL A 107 -2.77 -2.28 4.53
N ILE A 108 -4.05 -2.13 4.23
CA ILE A 108 -4.94 -3.23 3.85
C ILE A 108 -5.12 -3.19 2.34
N GLU A 109 -4.72 -4.28 1.68
CA GLU A 109 -4.89 -4.44 0.24
C GLU A 109 -6.10 -5.32 -0.07
N ILE A 110 -6.99 -4.80 -0.88
CA ILE A 110 -8.23 -5.45 -1.29
C ILE A 110 -8.23 -5.53 -2.82
N ASP A 111 -8.35 -6.73 -3.34
CA ASP A 111 -8.61 -6.94 -4.76
C ASP A 111 -10.11 -6.87 -5.02
N GLY A 112 -10.56 -5.86 -5.76
CA GLY A 112 -11.96 -5.64 -6.09
C GLY A 112 -12.58 -6.76 -6.92
N ALA A 113 -11.77 -7.55 -7.63
CA ALA A 113 -12.26 -8.71 -8.37
C ALA A 113 -12.66 -9.86 -7.45
N SER A 114 -11.90 -10.07 -6.37
CA SER A 114 -12.14 -11.14 -5.40
C SER A 114 -13.04 -10.71 -4.25
N ASN A 115 -13.10 -9.41 -3.94
CA ASN A 115 -13.80 -8.82 -2.79
C ASN A 115 -14.83 -7.79 -3.24
N ASN A 116 -15.75 -8.20 -4.10
CA ASN A 116 -16.76 -7.32 -4.68
C ASN A 116 -18.10 -7.25 -3.90
N SER A 117 -18.20 -7.98 -2.78
CA SER A 117 -19.43 -8.06 -2.00
C SER A 117 -19.66 -6.80 -1.15
N VAL A 118 -20.92 -6.48 -0.91
CA VAL A 118 -21.36 -5.34 -0.09
C VAL A 118 -20.94 -5.51 1.36
N ASP A 119 -20.98 -6.73 1.87
CA ASP A 119 -20.70 -7.00 3.28
C ASP A 119 -19.23 -6.77 3.59
N GLN A 120 -18.32 -7.21 2.73
CA GLN A 120 -16.87 -6.92 2.86
C GLN A 120 -16.58 -5.42 2.88
N VAL A 121 -17.28 -4.63 2.08
CA VAL A 121 -17.11 -3.17 2.07
C VAL A 121 -17.75 -2.51 3.30
N ARG A 122 -18.80 -3.08 3.85
CA ARG A 122 -19.38 -2.62 5.12
C ARG A 122 -18.44 -2.90 6.29
N ASP A 123 -17.85 -4.09 6.32
CA ASP A 123 -16.85 -4.44 7.33
C ASP A 123 -15.66 -3.49 7.28
N LEU A 124 -15.17 -3.19 6.05
CA LEU A 124 -14.12 -2.19 5.84
C LEU A 124 -14.53 -0.81 6.38
N ARG A 125 -15.75 -0.36 6.09
CA ARG A 125 -16.26 0.92 6.58
C ARG A 125 -16.28 0.96 8.11
N ASP A 126 -16.72 -0.09 8.75
CA ASP A 126 -16.81 -0.17 10.21
C ASP A 126 -15.38 -0.23 10.81
N GLU A 127 -14.46 -0.90 10.12
CA GLU A 127 -13.03 -0.93 10.48
C GLU A 127 -12.32 0.43 10.33
N CYS A 128 -12.77 1.29 9.41
CA CYS A 128 -12.25 2.66 9.24
C CYS A 128 -12.44 3.54 10.49
N GLN A 129 -13.36 3.20 11.40
CA GLN A 129 -13.60 3.96 12.62
C GLN A 129 -12.46 3.79 13.64
N TYR A 130 -11.69 2.71 13.55
CA TYR A 130 -10.61 2.42 14.49
C TYR A 130 -9.30 3.08 14.04
N ALA A 131 -8.60 3.67 15.00
CA ALA A 131 -7.29 4.28 14.78
C ALA A 131 -6.26 3.25 14.28
N PRO A 132 -5.21 3.69 13.56
CA PRO A 132 -4.10 2.83 13.17
C PRO A 132 -3.42 2.21 14.40
N ALA A 133 -2.88 0.99 14.25
CA ALA A 133 -2.21 0.28 15.34
C ALA A 133 -0.75 0.75 15.53
N GLN A 134 -0.03 1.03 14.44
CA GLN A 134 1.40 1.34 14.46
C GLN A 134 1.75 2.53 13.56
N CYS A 135 0.98 2.75 12.49
CA CYS A 135 1.23 3.77 11.49
C CYS A 135 0.57 5.11 11.82
N ARG A 136 0.94 6.15 11.09
CA ARG A 136 0.28 7.46 11.16
C ARG A 136 -1.09 7.43 10.50
N TYR A 137 -1.20 6.72 9.38
CA TYR A 137 -2.42 6.59 8.60
C TYR A 137 -2.77 5.12 8.37
N LYS A 138 -4.05 4.82 8.45
CA LYS A 138 -4.63 3.56 7.99
C LYS A 138 -4.97 3.68 6.52
N ILE A 139 -4.42 2.82 5.69
CA ILE A 139 -4.48 2.95 4.23
C ILE A 139 -5.18 1.75 3.63
N TYR A 140 -6.21 2.02 2.85
CA TYR A 140 -6.92 1.01 2.08
C TYR A 140 -6.54 1.12 0.61
N VAL A 141 -5.84 0.11 0.11
CA VAL A 141 -5.48 -0.03 -1.31
C VAL A 141 -6.49 -0.96 -1.96
N ILE A 142 -7.35 -0.41 -2.82
CA ILE A 142 -8.37 -1.20 -3.54
C ILE A 142 -7.95 -1.30 -4.99
N ASP A 143 -7.43 -2.48 -5.35
CA ASP A 143 -7.02 -2.78 -6.73
C ASP A 143 -8.23 -3.22 -7.56
N GLU A 144 -8.19 -2.94 -8.85
CA GLU A 144 -9.28 -3.17 -9.82
C GLU A 144 -10.65 -2.70 -9.29
N VAL A 145 -10.68 -1.49 -8.73
CA VAL A 145 -11.87 -0.91 -8.07
C VAL A 145 -13.12 -0.93 -8.95
N HIS A 146 -12.97 -0.88 -10.28
CA HIS A 146 -14.08 -0.97 -11.23
C HIS A 146 -14.84 -2.30 -11.19
N MET A 147 -14.28 -3.34 -10.54
CA MET A 147 -14.93 -4.64 -10.37
C MET A 147 -15.88 -4.70 -9.17
N LEU A 148 -15.86 -3.69 -8.30
CA LEU A 148 -16.80 -3.62 -7.18
C LEU A 148 -18.25 -3.52 -7.66
N SER A 149 -19.17 -4.14 -6.92
CA SER A 149 -20.60 -4.02 -7.18
C SER A 149 -21.08 -2.58 -6.92
N GLN A 150 -22.16 -2.18 -7.59
CA GLN A 150 -22.78 -0.86 -7.40
C GLN A 150 -23.11 -0.59 -5.92
N GLN A 151 -23.54 -1.63 -5.20
CA GLN A 151 -23.88 -1.51 -3.78
C GLN A 151 -22.63 -1.33 -2.91
N ALA A 152 -21.52 -2.00 -3.25
CA ALA A 152 -20.23 -1.81 -2.60
C ALA A 152 -19.71 -0.39 -2.82
N PHE A 153 -19.79 0.14 -4.04
CA PHE A 153 -19.49 1.54 -4.33
C PHE A 153 -20.29 2.51 -3.46
N ASN A 154 -21.60 2.30 -3.36
CA ASN A 154 -22.48 3.16 -2.55
C ASN A 154 -22.12 3.11 -1.05
N ALA A 155 -21.67 1.95 -0.57
CA ALA A 155 -21.22 1.83 0.83
C ALA A 155 -19.92 2.62 1.08
N LEU A 156 -18.99 2.65 0.11
CA LEU A 156 -17.76 3.44 0.18
C LEU A 156 -17.99 4.95 0.10
N LEU A 157 -19.01 5.40 -0.64
CA LEU A 157 -19.29 6.83 -0.84
C LEU A 157 -19.45 7.58 0.49
N LYS A 158 -20.13 6.99 1.47
CA LYS A 158 -20.33 7.61 2.78
C LYS A 158 -19.00 7.90 3.49
N THR A 159 -18.07 6.95 3.44
CA THR A 159 -16.73 7.11 4.05
C THR A 159 -15.86 8.09 3.26
N LEU A 160 -16.05 8.19 1.94
CA LEU A 160 -15.34 9.15 1.09
C LEU A 160 -15.87 10.58 1.21
N GLU A 161 -17.12 10.76 1.63
CA GLU A 161 -17.72 12.07 1.89
C GLU A 161 -17.25 12.64 3.23
N GLU A 162 -17.18 11.80 4.25
CA GLU A 162 -16.74 12.16 5.60
C GLU A 162 -15.63 11.21 6.10
N PRO A 163 -14.44 11.26 5.47
CA PRO A 163 -13.36 10.35 5.82
C PRO A 163 -12.77 10.68 7.18
N PRO A 164 -12.54 9.70 8.07
CA PRO A 164 -11.74 9.92 9.26
C PRO A 164 -10.36 10.47 8.89
N SER A 165 -9.82 11.40 9.66
CA SER A 165 -8.54 12.08 9.34
C SER A 165 -7.35 11.14 9.20
N HIS A 166 -7.39 10.02 9.93
CA HIS A 166 -6.36 8.98 9.93
C HIS A 166 -6.51 7.96 8.79
N VAL A 167 -7.57 8.02 7.99
CA VAL A 167 -7.83 7.07 6.90
C VAL A 167 -7.46 7.67 5.55
N LYS A 168 -6.81 6.88 4.70
CA LYS A 168 -6.49 7.22 3.31
C LYS A 168 -6.90 6.08 2.39
N PHE A 169 -7.45 6.43 1.23
CA PHE A 169 -7.83 5.47 0.21
C PHE A 169 -6.90 5.61 -1.01
N VAL A 170 -6.49 4.48 -1.55
CA VAL A 170 -5.78 4.42 -2.84
C VAL A 170 -6.52 3.44 -3.73
N PHE A 171 -7.21 3.97 -4.70
CA PHE A 171 -7.91 3.17 -5.71
C PHE A 171 -7.00 2.94 -6.91
N ALA A 172 -6.97 1.73 -7.42
CA ALA A 172 -6.29 1.41 -8.66
C ALA A 172 -7.27 0.79 -9.66
N THR A 173 -7.16 1.17 -10.93
CA THR A 173 -8.03 0.65 -11.98
C THR A 173 -7.35 0.62 -13.33
N THR A 174 -7.71 -0.36 -14.14
CA THR A 174 -7.39 -0.40 -15.57
C THR A 174 -8.44 0.31 -16.42
N GLU A 175 -9.67 0.50 -15.88
CA GLU A 175 -10.83 0.99 -16.61
C GLU A 175 -11.49 2.16 -15.88
N SER A 176 -10.92 3.35 -16.01
CA SER A 176 -11.42 4.55 -15.31
C SER A 176 -12.85 4.94 -15.70
N HIS A 177 -13.29 4.59 -16.92
CA HIS A 177 -14.64 4.89 -17.40
C HIS A 177 -15.72 4.05 -16.70
N LYS A 178 -15.37 2.94 -16.08
CA LYS A 178 -16.29 2.10 -15.29
C LYS A 178 -16.38 2.54 -13.83
N VAL A 179 -15.46 3.38 -13.36
CA VAL A 179 -15.53 3.92 -11.99
C VAL A 179 -16.58 5.01 -11.92
N LEU A 180 -17.41 4.98 -10.89
CA LEU A 180 -18.47 5.97 -10.72
C LEU A 180 -17.92 7.40 -10.69
N PRO A 181 -18.52 8.34 -11.45
CA PRO A 181 -18.11 9.75 -11.44
C PRO A 181 -18.11 10.37 -10.04
N THR A 182 -18.99 9.91 -9.17
CA THR A 182 -19.10 10.36 -7.78
C THR A 182 -17.86 9.98 -6.93
N ILE A 183 -17.19 8.87 -7.22
CA ILE A 183 -15.93 8.50 -6.59
C ILE A 183 -14.78 9.29 -7.21
N VAL A 184 -14.76 9.32 -8.54
CA VAL A 184 -13.73 10.03 -9.30
C VAL A 184 -13.60 11.49 -8.89
N SER A 185 -14.72 12.18 -8.66
CA SER A 185 -14.75 13.59 -8.25
C SER A 185 -14.20 13.85 -6.85
N ARG A 186 -14.09 12.82 -6.00
CA ARG A 186 -13.55 12.89 -4.63
C ARG A 186 -12.10 12.42 -4.52
N CYS A 187 -11.54 11.93 -5.62
CA CYS A 187 -10.17 11.43 -5.67
C CYS A 187 -9.21 12.41 -6.35
N GLN A 188 -8.01 12.52 -5.84
CA GLN A 188 -6.88 13.07 -6.58
C GLN A 188 -6.44 12.06 -7.65
N ARG A 189 -6.32 12.52 -8.89
CA ARG A 189 -5.84 11.70 -10.01
C ARG A 189 -4.36 11.97 -10.29
#